data_85c35fb3c1c4fa11d393daabb9cf3806
#
_entry.id   85c35fb3c1c4fa11d393daabb9cf3806
#
_cell.length_a   1.000
_cell.length_b   1.000
_cell.length_c   1.000
_cell.angle_alpha   90.00
_cell.angle_beta   90.00
_cell.angle_gamma   90.00
#
_symmetry.space_group_name_H-M   'P 1'
#
loop_
_entity.id
_entity.type
_entity.pdbx_description
1 polymer ?
#
loop_
_entity_poly.entity_id
_entity_poly.type
_entity_poly.pdbx_seq_one_letter_code
_entity_poly.pdbx_strand_id
1 'polypeptide(L)'
;MRVLIIILTLTIMPFASAISTDMKKEYSSGETIIAEISGNILEPLSADNVKLKRINSEVPIEYDLKRIGERYYLWMIAPSTPDNYTLIIKNIATTILGQAEKIDFTQNFTVLTNLSDYSIRPGFIFTQEDFSVKVQLNEDADKTISADFPDKREV
;
A
#
# COMPACT_ATOMS: atom_id res chain seq x y z
N MET A 1 -24.98 -25.83 -31.92
CA MET A 1 -25.34 -24.84 -30.89
C MET A 1 -24.69 -25.08 -29.52
N ARG A 2 -24.54 -26.34 -29.05
CA ARG A 2 -23.88 -26.64 -27.74
C ARG A 2 -22.38 -26.36 -27.69
N VAL A 3 -21.65 -26.50 -28.77
CA VAL A 3 -20.20 -26.23 -28.85
C VAL A 3 -19.89 -24.73 -28.82
N LEU A 4 -20.76 -23.88 -29.38
CA LEU A 4 -20.60 -22.42 -29.39
C LEU A 4 -20.73 -21.81 -27.97
N ILE A 5 -21.58 -22.41 -27.13
CA ILE A 5 -21.77 -21.95 -25.73
C ILE A 5 -20.54 -22.26 -24.88
N ILE A 6 -19.85 -23.38 -25.12
CA ILE A 6 -18.63 -23.77 -24.38
C ILE A 6 -17.47 -22.84 -24.72
N ILE A 7 -17.36 -22.41 -25.98
CA ILE A 7 -16.30 -21.46 -26.39
C ILE A 7 -16.56 -20.06 -25.78
N LEU A 8 -17.83 -19.64 -25.69
CA LEU A 8 -18.16 -18.33 -25.11
C LEU A 8 -17.94 -18.27 -23.59
N THR A 9 -18.13 -19.38 -22.86
CA THR A 9 -17.85 -19.43 -21.42
C THR A 9 -16.35 -19.47 -21.09
N LEU A 10 -15.51 -19.92 -21.99
CA LEU A 10 -14.05 -19.97 -21.81
C LEU A 10 -13.38 -18.59 -21.97
N THR A 11 -14.04 -17.65 -22.68
CA THR A 11 -13.51 -16.29 -22.93
C THR A 11 -13.81 -15.29 -21.81
N ILE A 12 -14.60 -15.64 -20.78
CA ILE A 12 -14.98 -14.77 -19.67
C ILE A 12 -14.23 -15.15 -18.38
N MET A 13 -13.04 -15.72 -18.46
CA MET A 13 -12.21 -15.84 -17.26
C MET A 13 -11.67 -14.43 -16.91
N PRO A 14 -12.07 -13.84 -15.77
CA PRO A 14 -11.45 -12.59 -15.32
C PRO A 14 -9.96 -12.89 -15.12
N PHE A 15 -9.09 -12.12 -15.76
CA PHE A 15 -7.68 -12.11 -15.44
C PHE A 15 -7.58 -11.58 -14.00
N ALA A 16 -7.53 -12.48 -13.04
CA ALA A 16 -7.24 -12.11 -11.66
C ALA A 16 -5.84 -11.49 -11.68
N SER A 17 -5.74 -10.23 -11.28
CA SER A 17 -4.44 -9.60 -11.07
C SER A 17 -3.69 -10.42 -10.03
N ALA A 18 -2.49 -10.86 -10.34
CA ALA A 18 -1.69 -11.68 -9.45
C ALA A 18 -1.40 -10.93 -8.13
N ILE A 19 -1.23 -9.59 -8.22
CA ILE A 19 -0.95 -8.70 -7.10
C ILE A 19 -1.90 -7.51 -7.15
N SER A 20 -2.41 -7.09 -5.99
CA SER A 20 -3.33 -5.96 -5.86
C SER A 20 -3.03 -5.16 -4.59
N THR A 21 -3.54 -3.93 -4.54
CA THR A 21 -3.51 -3.06 -3.36
C THR A 21 -4.84 -2.35 -3.19
N ASP A 22 -5.15 -1.97 -1.96
CA ASP A 22 -6.32 -1.17 -1.58
C ASP A 22 -6.05 0.34 -1.54
N MET A 23 -4.89 0.79 -2.07
CA MET A 23 -4.56 2.20 -2.14
C MET A 23 -5.64 3.03 -2.82
N LYS A 24 -5.94 4.19 -2.24
CA LYS A 24 -6.78 5.22 -2.87
C LYS A 24 -6.07 5.79 -4.11
N LYS A 25 -6.84 6.46 -4.95
CA LYS A 25 -6.30 7.16 -6.12
C LYS A 25 -5.77 8.57 -5.79
N GLU A 26 -6.20 9.13 -4.67
CA GLU A 26 -5.89 10.50 -4.27
C GLU A 26 -5.60 10.56 -2.76
N TYR A 27 -4.64 11.38 -2.39
CA TYR A 27 -4.23 11.66 -1.00
C TYR A 27 -3.93 13.13 -0.83
N SER A 28 -4.12 13.65 0.38
CA SER A 28 -3.67 14.99 0.75
C SER A 28 -2.14 14.99 0.93
N SER A 29 -1.52 16.16 0.72
CA SER A 29 -0.10 16.36 1.00
C SER A 29 0.20 16.07 2.48
N GLY A 30 1.21 15.23 2.76
CA GLY A 30 1.58 14.83 4.12
C GLY A 30 0.66 13.81 4.79
N GLU A 31 -0.36 13.29 4.11
CA GLU A 31 -1.25 12.25 4.63
C GLU A 31 -0.49 10.94 4.89
N THR A 32 -0.82 10.25 5.99
CA THR A 32 -0.31 8.90 6.21
C THR A 32 -1.09 7.92 5.35
N ILE A 33 -0.40 7.31 4.41
CA ILE A 33 -0.93 6.26 3.54
C ILE A 33 -0.67 4.93 4.21
N ILE A 34 -1.71 4.11 4.37
CA ILE A 34 -1.61 2.72 4.78
C ILE A 34 -2.25 1.89 3.68
N ALA A 35 -1.56 0.88 3.21
CA ALA A 35 -2.04 0.04 2.11
C ALA A 35 -1.76 -1.44 2.37
N GLU A 36 -2.74 -2.26 2.09
CA GLU A 36 -2.58 -3.71 2.02
C GLU A 36 -2.10 -4.10 0.62
N ILE A 37 -1.12 -4.99 0.56
CA ILE A 37 -0.65 -5.63 -0.67
C ILE A 37 -1.00 -7.09 -0.56
N SER A 38 -1.85 -7.55 -1.46
CA SER A 38 -2.37 -8.90 -1.49
C SER A 38 -2.14 -9.57 -2.83
N GLY A 39 -2.16 -10.89 -2.85
CA GLY A 39 -1.94 -11.71 -4.03
C GLY A 39 -1.05 -12.91 -3.75
N ASN A 40 -0.73 -13.66 -4.78
CA ASN A 40 0.13 -14.84 -4.66
C ASN A 40 1.60 -14.43 -4.66
N ILE A 41 2.14 -14.12 -3.48
CA ILE A 41 3.54 -13.70 -3.28
C ILE A 41 4.34 -14.90 -2.78
N LEU A 42 5.23 -15.43 -3.61
CA LEU A 42 5.99 -16.66 -3.36
C LEU A 42 7.23 -16.44 -2.49
N GLU A 43 7.84 -15.26 -2.57
CA GLU A 43 9.06 -14.91 -1.82
C GLU A 43 8.78 -13.70 -0.93
N PRO A 44 9.41 -13.58 0.26
CA PRO A 44 9.24 -12.42 1.11
C PRO A 44 9.63 -11.12 0.41
N LEU A 45 8.78 -10.10 0.52
CA LEU A 45 9.10 -8.75 0.10
C LEU A 45 9.95 -8.06 1.16
N SER A 46 10.95 -7.30 0.73
CA SER A 46 11.74 -6.43 1.59
C SER A 46 11.38 -4.96 1.33
N ALA A 47 11.69 -4.09 2.29
CA ALA A 47 11.51 -2.66 2.13
C ALA A 47 12.28 -2.12 0.90
N ASP A 48 13.45 -2.68 0.57
CA ASP A 48 14.26 -2.26 -0.60
C ASP A 48 13.56 -2.46 -1.95
N ASN A 49 12.52 -3.30 -1.98
CA ASN A 49 11.71 -3.49 -3.17
C ASN A 49 10.79 -2.30 -3.47
N VAL A 50 10.52 -1.44 -2.47
CA VAL A 50 9.56 -0.32 -2.60
C VAL A 50 10.26 0.92 -3.12
N LYS A 51 9.71 1.51 -4.17
CA LYS A 51 10.18 2.75 -4.79
C LYS A 51 9.01 3.67 -5.07
N LEU A 52 9.23 4.97 -4.90
CA LEU A 52 8.28 5.99 -5.32
C LEU A 52 8.90 6.81 -6.46
N LYS A 53 8.12 7.05 -7.51
CA LYS A 53 8.53 7.92 -8.62
C LYS A 53 7.56 9.07 -8.82
N ARG A 54 8.13 10.21 -9.22
CA ARG A 54 7.40 11.33 -9.77
C ARG A 54 7.92 11.55 -11.19
N ILE A 55 7.04 11.40 -12.18
CA ILE A 55 7.41 11.36 -13.60
C ILE A 55 8.41 10.21 -13.82
N ASN A 56 9.71 10.51 -14.02
CA ASN A 56 10.77 9.51 -14.22
C ASN A 56 11.82 9.52 -13.11
N SER A 57 11.65 10.38 -12.10
CA SER A 57 12.64 10.55 -11.02
C SER A 57 12.20 9.81 -9.76
N GLU A 58 13.10 9.09 -9.12
CA GLU A 58 12.87 8.48 -7.82
C GLU A 58 12.77 9.57 -6.75
N VAL A 59 11.76 9.45 -5.86
CA VAL A 59 11.49 10.38 -4.78
C VAL A 59 11.77 9.68 -3.46
N PRO A 60 12.58 10.26 -2.56
CA PRO A 60 12.76 9.71 -1.23
C PRO A 60 11.45 9.78 -0.45
N ILE A 61 11.12 8.70 0.25
CA ILE A 61 9.94 8.57 1.10
C ILE A 61 10.30 7.95 2.43
N GLU A 62 9.54 8.32 3.45
CA GLU A 62 9.53 7.64 4.74
C GLU A 62 8.44 6.55 4.67
N TYR A 63 8.82 5.30 4.87
CA TYR A 63 7.93 4.15 4.75
C TYR A 63 8.45 2.94 5.53
N ASP A 64 7.58 1.98 5.76
CA ASP A 64 7.94 0.63 6.19
C ASP A 64 7.00 -0.39 5.56
N LEU A 65 7.48 -1.61 5.38
CA LEU A 65 6.76 -2.74 4.81
C LEU A 65 6.87 -3.93 5.76
N LYS A 66 5.73 -4.42 6.24
CA LYS A 66 5.64 -5.55 7.15
C LYS A 66 4.73 -6.64 6.62
N ARG A 67 5.12 -7.89 6.84
CA ARG A 67 4.24 -9.03 6.64
C ARG A 67 3.47 -9.34 7.92
N ILE A 68 2.15 -9.41 7.83
CA ILE A 68 1.27 -9.79 8.93
C ILE A 68 0.38 -10.93 8.42
N GLY A 69 0.61 -12.14 8.91
CA GLY A 69 0.00 -13.34 8.36
C GLY A 69 0.46 -13.59 6.92
N GLU A 70 -0.49 -13.66 5.99
CA GLU A 70 -0.22 -13.88 4.56
C GLU A 70 -0.23 -12.60 3.72
N ARG A 71 -0.45 -11.44 4.34
CA ARG A 71 -0.56 -10.16 3.67
C ARG A 71 0.60 -9.26 4.01
N TYR A 72 0.89 -8.32 3.12
CA TYR A 72 1.87 -7.26 3.36
C TYR A 72 1.14 -5.95 3.59
N TYR A 73 1.65 -5.17 4.53
CA TYR A 73 1.16 -3.84 4.84
C TYR A 73 2.29 -2.85 4.63
N LEU A 74 2.03 -1.88 3.80
CA LEU A 74 2.90 -0.73 3.55
C LEU A 74 2.31 0.48 4.24
N TRP A 75 3.11 1.22 4.99
CA TRP A 75 2.76 2.60 5.30
C TRP A 75 3.81 3.53 4.73
N MET A 76 3.40 4.73 4.34
CA MET A 76 4.28 5.79 3.90
C MET A 76 3.63 7.15 4.14
N ILE A 77 4.45 8.21 4.15
CA ILE A 77 3.95 9.58 4.17
C ILE A 77 3.82 10.07 2.73
N ALA A 78 2.64 10.57 2.36
CA ALA A 78 2.42 11.22 1.06
C ALA A 78 3.40 12.39 0.88
N PRO A 79 4.03 12.54 -0.28
CA PRO A 79 4.92 13.66 -0.55
C PRO A 79 4.26 15.01 -0.30
N SER A 80 5.06 16.01 0.09
CA SER A 80 4.57 17.37 0.30
C SER A 80 4.33 18.15 -1.01
N THR A 81 4.82 17.67 -2.12
CA THR A 81 4.64 18.31 -3.43
C THR A 81 3.43 17.70 -4.13
N PRO A 82 2.38 18.49 -4.45
CA PRO A 82 1.25 18.01 -5.24
C PRO A 82 1.68 17.60 -6.65
N ASP A 83 1.41 16.35 -7.02
CA ASP A 83 1.72 15.79 -8.34
C ASP A 83 1.15 14.38 -8.48
N ASN A 84 1.35 13.77 -9.65
CA ASN A 84 1.10 12.36 -9.89
C ASN A 84 2.33 11.53 -9.54
N TYR A 85 2.09 10.48 -8.76
CA TYR A 85 3.13 9.57 -8.28
C TYR A 85 2.84 8.14 -8.70
N THR A 86 3.90 7.37 -8.82
CA THR A 86 3.84 5.92 -9.08
C THR A 86 4.60 5.19 -7.98
N LEU A 87 3.86 4.44 -7.16
CA LEU A 87 4.43 3.44 -6.28
C LEU A 87 4.84 2.23 -7.11
N ILE A 88 6.05 1.74 -6.91
CA ILE A 88 6.59 0.56 -7.58
C ILE A 88 7.07 -0.41 -6.51
N ILE A 89 6.61 -1.66 -6.57
CA ILE A 89 7.15 -2.75 -5.77
C ILE A 89 7.84 -3.71 -6.73
N LYS A 90 9.16 -3.78 -6.64
CA LYS A 90 9.99 -4.50 -7.61
C LYS A 90 10.17 -5.97 -7.25
N ASN A 91 10.40 -6.77 -8.27
CA ASN A 91 10.84 -8.16 -8.17
C ASN A 91 9.91 -9.03 -7.30
N ILE A 92 8.60 -8.86 -7.41
CA ILE A 92 7.64 -9.72 -6.72
C ILE A 92 7.63 -11.08 -7.41
N ALA A 93 8.07 -12.12 -6.70
CA ALA A 93 7.93 -13.50 -7.17
C ALA A 93 6.47 -13.94 -7.03
N THR A 94 5.83 -14.30 -8.13
CA THR A 94 4.42 -14.73 -8.19
C THR A 94 4.23 -15.84 -9.21
N THR A 95 3.04 -16.42 -9.26
CA THR A 95 2.69 -17.45 -10.27
C THR A 95 1.85 -16.81 -11.38
N ILE A 96 2.32 -16.91 -12.61
CA ILE A 96 1.60 -16.51 -13.82
C ILE A 96 1.44 -17.72 -14.71
N LEU A 97 0.23 -18.06 -15.07
CA LEU A 97 -0.09 -19.23 -15.90
C LEU A 97 0.55 -20.54 -15.41
N GLY A 98 0.68 -20.69 -14.08
CA GLY A 98 1.26 -21.87 -13.45
C GLY A 98 2.79 -21.89 -13.38
N GLN A 99 3.48 -20.82 -13.80
CA GLN A 99 4.93 -20.68 -13.73
C GLN A 99 5.30 -19.57 -12.74
N ALA A 100 6.40 -19.80 -12.00
CA ALA A 100 6.94 -18.76 -11.10
C ALA A 100 7.68 -17.71 -11.92
N GLU A 101 7.26 -16.46 -11.78
CA GLU A 101 7.84 -15.30 -12.46
C GLU A 101 8.10 -14.16 -11.48
N LYS A 102 9.04 -13.27 -11.82
CA LYS A 102 9.29 -12.03 -11.09
C LYS A 102 8.71 -10.86 -11.87
N ILE A 103 7.80 -10.12 -11.23
CA ILE A 103 7.13 -8.96 -11.83
C ILE A 103 7.33 -7.72 -10.97
N ASP A 104 7.22 -6.56 -11.59
CA ASP A 104 7.09 -5.29 -10.89
C ASP A 104 5.60 -4.93 -10.81
N PHE A 105 5.13 -4.61 -9.60
CA PHE A 105 3.80 -4.07 -9.38
C PHE A 105 3.87 -2.55 -9.38
N THR A 106 2.92 -1.89 -10.04
CA THR A 106 2.83 -0.44 -10.09
C THR A 106 1.45 0.06 -9.72
N GLN A 107 1.38 1.10 -8.87
CA GLN A 107 0.16 1.78 -8.49
C GLN A 107 0.33 3.29 -8.64
N ASN A 108 -0.50 3.90 -9.46
CA ASN A 108 -0.54 5.36 -9.63
C ASN A 108 -1.49 5.99 -8.62
N PHE A 109 -1.10 7.14 -8.09
CA PHE A 109 -1.94 7.97 -7.24
C PHE A 109 -1.57 9.46 -7.41
N THR A 110 -2.47 10.33 -7.00
CA THR A 110 -2.28 11.79 -7.05
C THR A 110 -2.16 12.33 -5.63
N VAL A 111 -1.19 13.19 -5.39
CA VAL A 111 -1.12 14.01 -4.18
C VAL A 111 -1.75 15.37 -4.51
N LEU A 112 -2.77 15.72 -3.73
CA LEU A 112 -3.53 16.94 -3.90
C LEU A 112 -2.82 18.16 -3.27
N THR A 113 -3.29 19.36 -3.62
CA THR A 113 -2.75 20.61 -3.08
C THR A 113 -3.13 20.90 -1.64
N ASN A 114 -4.23 20.26 -1.16
CA ASN A 114 -4.63 20.39 0.23
C ASN A 114 -3.66 19.65 1.14
N LEU A 115 -3.34 20.28 2.26
CA LEU A 115 -2.53 19.68 3.32
C LEU A 115 -3.41 18.75 4.15
N SER A 116 -2.89 17.61 4.54
CA SER A 116 -3.52 16.74 5.53
C SER A 116 -3.51 17.43 6.90
N ASP A 117 -4.57 17.28 7.66
CA ASP A 117 -4.66 17.85 9.01
C ASP A 117 -3.54 17.36 9.91
N TYR A 118 -3.20 16.10 9.80
CA TYR A 118 -2.14 15.46 10.57
C TYR A 118 -1.49 14.30 9.80
N SER A 119 -0.32 13.89 10.29
CA SER A 119 0.33 12.63 9.89
C SER A 119 0.65 11.78 11.11
N ILE A 120 0.63 10.46 10.94
CA ILE A 120 0.94 9.46 11.98
C ILE A 120 2.17 8.67 11.56
N ARG A 121 3.14 8.54 12.48
CA ARG A 121 4.40 7.81 12.26
C ARG A 121 4.73 6.91 13.44
N PRO A 122 4.96 5.64 13.22
CA PRO A 122 4.68 4.87 12.01
C PRO A 122 3.17 4.75 11.77
N GLY A 123 2.76 4.48 10.53
CA GLY A 123 1.34 4.34 10.14
C GLY A 123 0.69 3.10 10.75
N PHE A 124 1.48 2.07 11.07
CA PHE A 124 1.06 0.90 11.84
C PHE A 124 2.23 0.35 12.64
N ILE A 125 1.94 -0.41 13.71
CA ILE A 125 2.91 -1.09 14.56
C ILE A 125 2.46 -2.53 14.76
N PHE A 126 3.40 -3.47 14.63
CA PHE A 126 3.20 -4.86 14.97
C PHE A 126 4.36 -5.30 15.86
N THR A 127 4.14 -5.25 17.18
CA THR A 127 5.17 -5.55 18.19
C THR A 127 4.53 -6.11 19.46
N GLN A 128 5.33 -6.82 20.25
CA GLN A 128 4.98 -7.25 21.61
C GLN A 128 5.70 -6.41 22.68
N GLU A 129 6.47 -5.42 22.26
CA GLU A 129 7.25 -4.53 23.12
C GLU A 129 6.56 -3.17 23.21
N ASP A 130 7.06 -2.33 24.12
CA ASP A 130 6.62 -0.94 24.22
C ASP A 130 6.87 -0.20 22.90
N PHE A 131 5.92 0.62 22.50
CA PHE A 131 6.01 1.38 21.24
C PHE A 131 5.63 2.84 21.45
N SER A 132 6.02 3.67 20.51
CA SER A 132 5.61 5.06 20.43
C SER A 132 5.03 5.40 19.05
N VAL A 133 4.00 6.24 19.06
CA VAL A 133 3.39 6.79 17.85
C VAL A 133 3.57 8.29 17.90
N LYS A 134 4.13 8.86 16.83
CA LYS A 134 4.23 10.32 16.68
C LYS A 134 3.06 10.79 15.81
N VAL A 135 2.21 11.63 16.37
CA VAL A 135 1.20 12.37 15.61
C VAL A 135 1.74 13.79 15.41
N GLN A 136 1.82 14.19 14.16
CA GLN A 136 2.27 15.54 13.77
C GLN A 136 1.08 16.28 13.16
N LEU A 137 0.69 17.40 13.76
CA LEU A 137 -0.27 18.33 13.17
C LEU A 137 0.44 19.12 12.05
N ASN A 138 -0.27 19.28 10.94
CA ASN A 138 0.24 20.00 9.76
C ASN A 138 -0.35 21.41 9.64
N GLU A 139 -1.32 21.77 10.50
CA GLU A 139 -1.91 23.10 10.60
C GLU A 139 -1.67 23.70 11.99
N ASP A 140 -1.57 25.03 12.08
CA ASP A 140 -1.43 25.79 13.33
C ASP A 140 -2.78 25.92 14.11
N ALA A 141 -3.59 24.86 14.10
CA ALA A 141 -4.87 24.83 14.79
C ALA A 141 -4.82 23.86 15.97
N ASP A 142 -5.37 24.27 17.11
CA ASP A 142 -5.58 23.37 18.24
C ASP A 142 -6.60 22.29 17.84
N LYS A 143 -6.13 21.04 17.75
CA LYS A 143 -6.99 19.88 17.45
C LYS A 143 -6.89 18.87 18.58
N THR A 144 -8.03 18.35 18.98
CA THR A 144 -8.09 17.23 19.92
C THR A 144 -7.93 15.92 19.14
N ILE A 145 -6.96 15.11 19.51
CA ILE A 145 -6.74 13.78 18.96
C ILE A 145 -7.16 12.77 20.02
N SER A 146 -8.12 11.93 19.68
CA SER A 146 -8.52 10.79 20.52
C SER A 146 -7.88 9.53 19.97
N ALA A 147 -7.18 8.76 20.79
CA ALA A 147 -6.62 7.47 20.43
C ALA A 147 -7.36 6.38 21.21
N ASP A 148 -8.13 5.57 20.48
CA ASP A 148 -8.83 4.42 21.04
C ASP A 148 -7.96 3.16 20.86
N PHE A 149 -7.55 2.57 21.97
CA PHE A 149 -6.89 1.27 21.96
C PHE A 149 -7.94 0.20 22.29
N PRO A 150 -8.14 -0.80 21.42
CA PRO A 150 -9.03 -1.90 21.74
C PRO A 150 -8.48 -2.63 22.99
N ASP A 151 -9.25 -2.59 24.07
CA ASP A 151 -8.89 -3.27 25.32
C ASP A 151 -9.03 -4.78 25.08
N LYS A 152 -7.99 -5.41 24.56
CA LYS A 152 -7.95 -6.87 24.47
C LYS A 152 -7.60 -7.46 25.82
N ARG A 153 -8.59 -7.52 26.68
CA ARG A 153 -8.64 -8.48 27.78
C ARG A 153 -9.34 -9.75 27.27
N GLU A 154 -8.63 -10.54 26.54
CA GLU A 154 -8.98 -11.96 26.42
C GLU A 154 -7.97 -12.76 27.25
N VAL A 155 -8.51 -13.35 28.26
CA VAL A 155 -7.88 -14.36 29.13
C VAL A 155 -7.92 -15.71 28.40
#